data_b85bf5b257614ebfb1c031ac4f0cc7e4
#
_entry.id   b85bf5b257614ebfb1c031ac4f0cc7e4
#
_cell.length_a   1.000
_cell.length_b   1.000
_cell.length_c   1.000
_cell.angle_alpha   90.00
_cell.angle_beta   90.00
_cell.angle_gamma   90.00
#
_symmetry.space_group_name_H-M   'P 1'
#
loop_
_entity.id
_entity.type
_entity.pdbx_description
1 polymer ?
#
loop_
_entity_poly.entity_id
_entity_poly.type
_entity_poly.pdbx_seq_one_letter_code
_entity_poly.pdbx_strand_id
1 'polypeptide(L)'
;MMAAGRAAIGDGVAEFEVALATKAAGTRKAAELLTAHYGDAEKSPNVHYLQIMASGETIIKTHHRASTRIMRRGEPVFLCFCGMTNFHRFKLGFDRTFWIGEMADPSQAKVYEVALASQKTALEALRPGVTAESVHAAYAEVIQGAGFEYPFRCGRATGFSFLEAPQLVTGDMTVLQPGMVFAVDGSVSVDTLRAQIGDSFIITEDSFEPLTKHPKEIKQLIL
;
A
#
# COMPACT_ATOMS: atom_id res chain seq x y z
N MET A 1 -4.06 -4.15 11.50
CA MET A 1 -2.61 -4.03 11.23
C MET A 1 -2.22 -2.58 10.96
N MET A 2 -2.71 -1.93 9.89
CA MET A 2 -2.33 -0.55 9.55
C MET A 2 -2.56 0.43 10.72
N ALA A 3 -3.72 0.40 11.36
CA ALA A 3 -3.99 1.26 12.52
C ALA A 3 -3.01 1.04 13.70
N ALA A 4 -2.63 -0.21 13.95
CA ALA A 4 -1.64 -0.53 14.98
C ALA A 4 -0.23 -0.07 14.62
N GLY A 5 0.16 -0.22 13.35
CA GLY A 5 1.43 0.31 12.86
C GLY A 5 1.49 1.84 12.98
N ARG A 6 0.43 2.51 12.50
CA ARG A 6 0.28 3.96 12.64
C ARG A 6 0.42 4.44 14.10
N ALA A 7 -0.22 3.73 15.04
CA ALA A 7 -0.18 4.08 16.45
C ALA A 7 1.18 3.81 17.12
N ALA A 8 2.00 2.93 16.52
CA ALA A 8 3.33 2.61 17.04
C ALA A 8 4.45 3.48 16.43
N ILE A 9 4.17 4.19 15.32
CA ILE A 9 5.13 5.12 14.72
C ILE A 9 5.29 6.34 15.65
N GLY A 10 6.53 6.71 15.96
CA GLY A 10 6.81 7.87 16.80
C GLY A 10 8.30 8.21 16.90
N ASP A 11 8.59 9.41 17.37
CA ASP A 11 9.97 9.84 17.66
C ASP A 11 10.61 8.96 18.71
N GLY A 12 11.84 8.53 18.50
CA GLY A 12 12.57 7.66 19.40
C GLY A 12 12.21 6.17 19.32
N VAL A 13 11.24 5.79 18.50
CA VAL A 13 10.82 4.38 18.32
C VAL A 13 11.68 3.71 17.25
N ALA A 14 12.08 2.46 17.49
CA ALA A 14 12.76 1.66 16.47
C ALA A 14 11.77 1.08 15.47
N GLU A 15 12.17 0.96 14.18
CA GLU A 15 11.32 0.44 13.11
C GLU A 15 10.75 -0.96 13.44
N PHE A 16 11.56 -1.86 14.05
CA PHE A 16 11.10 -3.20 14.37
C PHE A 16 9.97 -3.25 15.40
N GLU A 17 9.85 -2.26 16.29
CA GLU A 17 8.73 -2.17 17.24
C GLU A 17 7.39 -1.95 16.51
N VAL A 18 7.39 -1.12 15.45
CA VAL A 18 6.22 -0.95 14.59
C VAL A 18 5.88 -2.27 13.90
N ALA A 19 6.89 -3.00 13.44
CA ALA A 19 6.72 -4.32 12.83
C ALA A 19 6.07 -5.32 13.79
N LEU A 20 6.52 -5.36 15.04
CA LEU A 20 5.94 -6.20 16.09
C LEU A 20 4.48 -5.82 16.38
N ALA A 21 4.19 -4.52 16.50
CA ALA A 21 2.84 -4.02 16.74
C ALA A 21 1.86 -4.43 15.62
N THR A 22 2.28 -4.30 14.36
CA THR A 22 1.45 -4.70 13.22
C THR A 22 1.20 -6.20 13.19
N LYS A 23 2.24 -7.02 13.44
CA LYS A 23 2.14 -8.47 13.48
C LYS A 23 1.20 -8.94 14.59
N ALA A 24 1.41 -8.41 15.80
CA ALA A 24 0.58 -8.74 16.95
C ALA A 24 -0.90 -8.40 16.72
N ALA A 25 -1.19 -7.22 16.18
CA ALA A 25 -2.56 -6.81 15.87
C ALA A 25 -3.21 -7.70 14.80
N GLY A 26 -2.47 -8.08 13.76
CA GLY A 26 -2.95 -8.98 12.72
C GLY A 26 -3.29 -10.36 13.27
N THR A 27 -2.40 -10.94 14.07
CA THR A 27 -2.59 -12.26 14.68
C THR A 27 -3.77 -12.26 15.65
N ARG A 28 -3.92 -11.24 16.51
CA ARG A 28 -5.06 -11.12 17.43
C ARG A 28 -6.39 -11.03 16.67
N LYS A 29 -6.44 -10.21 15.61
CA LYS A 29 -7.67 -10.08 14.81
C LYS A 29 -8.00 -11.37 14.05
N ALA A 30 -7.01 -12.09 13.55
CA ALA A 30 -7.20 -13.39 12.93
C ALA A 30 -7.74 -14.42 13.95
N ALA A 31 -7.22 -14.47 15.16
CA ALA A 31 -7.70 -15.33 16.23
C ALA A 31 -9.16 -15.03 16.60
N GLU A 32 -9.51 -13.75 16.75
CA GLU A 32 -10.89 -13.30 16.99
C GLU A 32 -11.85 -13.80 15.90
N LEU A 33 -11.46 -13.62 14.63
CA LEU A 33 -12.28 -14.03 13.48
C LEU A 33 -12.42 -15.56 13.39
N LEU A 34 -11.35 -16.31 13.65
CA LEU A 34 -11.39 -17.78 13.66
C LEU A 34 -12.37 -18.28 14.73
N THR A 35 -12.32 -17.71 15.93
CA THR A 35 -13.21 -18.07 17.03
C THR A 35 -14.67 -17.70 16.70
N ALA A 36 -14.92 -16.48 16.22
CA ALA A 36 -16.27 -15.96 16.02
C ALA A 36 -17.01 -16.61 14.84
N HIS A 37 -16.29 -16.92 13.74
CA HIS A 37 -16.92 -17.32 12.48
C HIS A 37 -16.71 -18.79 12.11
N TYR A 38 -15.65 -19.41 12.59
CA TYR A 38 -15.31 -20.77 12.16
C TYR A 38 -15.35 -21.78 13.30
N GLY A 39 -15.29 -21.34 14.55
CA GLY A 39 -15.26 -22.24 15.71
C GLY A 39 -14.09 -23.24 15.70
N ASP A 40 -13.02 -22.92 14.93
CA ASP A 40 -11.92 -23.81 14.64
C ASP A 40 -10.69 -23.41 15.47
N ALA A 41 -10.54 -24.09 16.60
CA ALA A 41 -9.43 -23.86 17.53
C ALA A 41 -8.08 -24.41 17.02
N GLU A 42 -8.08 -25.23 15.98
CA GLU A 42 -6.85 -25.84 15.45
C GLU A 42 -6.20 -25.02 14.36
N LYS A 43 -6.93 -24.09 13.71
CA LYS A 43 -6.34 -23.19 12.72
C LYS A 43 -5.43 -22.14 13.37
N SER A 44 -4.24 -22.02 12.81
CA SER A 44 -3.30 -20.97 13.24
C SER A 44 -3.80 -19.58 12.86
N PRO A 45 -3.89 -18.64 13.82
CA PRO A 45 -4.26 -17.25 13.54
C PRO A 45 -3.11 -16.45 12.93
N ASN A 46 -2.00 -17.07 12.57
CA ASN A 46 -0.82 -16.37 12.09
C ASN A 46 -1.08 -15.71 10.74
N VAL A 47 -0.91 -14.40 10.67
CA VAL A 47 -1.00 -13.61 9.43
C VAL A 47 0.39 -13.49 8.82
N HIS A 48 0.53 -13.97 7.58
CA HIS A 48 1.76 -13.88 6.81
C HIS A 48 1.72 -12.70 5.85
N TYR A 49 2.81 -11.97 5.75
CA TYR A 49 3.00 -10.89 4.79
C TYR A 49 4.47 -10.57 4.63
N LEU A 50 4.83 -10.07 3.45
CA LEU A 50 6.11 -9.45 3.21
C LEU A 50 6.01 -8.03 3.78
N GLN A 51 6.52 -7.83 5.00
CA GLN A 51 6.57 -6.51 5.57
C GLN A 51 7.67 -5.69 4.93
N ILE A 52 7.29 -4.55 4.38
CA ILE A 52 8.21 -3.51 3.94
C ILE A 52 7.99 -2.32 4.86
N MET A 53 9.07 -1.85 5.44
CA MET A 53 9.07 -0.66 6.26
C MET A 53 10.40 0.06 6.08
N ALA A 54 10.33 1.37 5.92
CA ALA A 54 11.48 2.24 5.80
C ALA A 54 11.17 3.59 6.40
N SER A 55 12.15 4.27 6.97
CA SER A 55 11.98 5.60 7.54
C SER A 55 13.15 6.50 7.19
N GLY A 56 12.90 7.83 7.19
CA GLY A 56 13.92 8.83 6.91
C GLY A 56 14.69 8.53 5.62
N GLU A 57 16.00 8.55 5.67
CA GLU A 57 16.88 8.31 4.52
C GLU A 57 16.76 6.94 3.86
N THR A 58 16.19 5.95 4.57
CA THR A 58 16.03 4.61 4.00
C THR A 58 14.76 4.45 3.17
N ILE A 59 13.87 5.44 3.14
CA ILE A 59 12.54 5.36 2.51
C ILE A 59 12.61 5.11 1.00
N ILE A 60 13.69 5.52 0.35
CA ILE A 60 13.93 5.28 -1.08
C ILE A 60 14.30 3.82 -1.40
N LYS A 61 14.73 3.05 -0.39
CA LYS A 61 15.16 1.66 -0.59
C LYS A 61 13.95 0.78 -0.82
N THR A 62 13.83 0.26 -2.03
CA THR A 62 12.76 -0.68 -2.38
C THR A 62 12.89 -1.96 -1.55
N HIS A 63 11.76 -2.43 -1.00
CA HIS A 63 11.69 -3.63 -0.18
C HIS A 63 12.54 -3.62 1.10
N HIS A 64 12.87 -2.44 1.62
CA HIS A 64 13.55 -2.31 2.92
C HIS A 64 12.72 -2.99 4.04
N ARG A 65 13.40 -3.64 4.96
CA ARG A 65 12.77 -4.29 6.12
C ARG A 65 12.90 -3.44 7.36
N ALA A 66 11.94 -3.56 8.26
CA ALA A 66 12.05 -2.95 9.57
C ALA A 66 13.38 -3.35 10.23
N SER A 67 14.13 -2.37 10.65
CA SER A 67 15.46 -2.50 11.24
C SER A 67 15.48 -2.00 12.68
N THR A 68 16.66 -1.94 13.27
CA THR A 68 16.87 -1.30 14.58
C THR A 68 17.03 0.22 14.49
N ARG A 69 16.86 0.80 13.29
CA ARG A 69 16.92 2.24 13.11
C ARG A 69 15.88 2.92 13.99
N ILE A 70 16.32 3.98 14.68
CA ILE A 70 15.45 4.82 15.50
C ILE A 70 14.87 5.93 14.62
N MET A 71 13.56 6.00 14.55
CA MET A 71 12.82 7.03 13.83
C MET A 71 12.90 8.38 14.56
N ARG A 72 12.83 9.48 13.79
CA ARG A 72 12.93 10.83 14.31
C ARG A 72 11.78 11.71 13.84
N ARG A 73 11.43 12.70 14.68
CA ARG A 73 10.47 13.75 14.33
C ARG A 73 10.83 14.40 13.00
N GLY A 74 9.84 14.68 12.17
CA GLY A 74 9.95 15.25 10.83
C GLY A 74 10.23 14.25 9.72
N GLU A 75 10.58 13.00 10.06
CA GLU A 75 10.88 11.98 9.05
C GLU A 75 9.63 11.36 8.43
N PRO A 76 9.69 11.02 7.13
CA PRO A 76 8.71 10.16 6.50
C PRO A 76 8.90 8.69 6.90
N VAL A 77 7.80 7.96 7.02
CA VAL A 77 7.78 6.53 7.30
C VAL A 77 6.87 5.81 6.31
N PHE A 78 7.41 4.85 5.61
CA PHE A 78 6.65 3.98 4.71
C PHE A 78 6.34 2.65 5.41
N LEU A 79 5.07 2.26 5.40
CA LEU A 79 4.59 1.00 5.95
C LEU A 79 3.76 0.27 4.91
N CYS A 80 4.22 -0.93 4.51
CA CYS A 80 3.57 -1.74 3.48
C CYS A 80 3.39 -3.19 3.92
N PHE A 81 2.23 -3.72 3.66
CA PHE A 81 1.84 -5.12 3.82
C PHE A 81 1.74 -5.78 2.45
N CYS A 82 2.88 -6.16 1.89
CA CYS A 82 2.94 -6.82 0.60
C CYS A 82 2.51 -8.28 0.71
N GLY A 83 1.53 -8.69 -0.11
CA GLY A 83 1.05 -10.05 -0.13
C GLY A 83 0.50 -10.50 1.22
N MET A 84 -0.16 -9.60 1.94
CA MET A 84 -0.83 -9.93 3.19
C MET A 84 -1.81 -11.07 2.96
N THR A 85 -1.62 -12.17 3.68
CA THR A 85 -2.35 -13.41 3.47
C THR A 85 -3.22 -13.70 4.69
N ASN A 86 -4.51 -13.93 4.46
CA ASN A 86 -5.42 -14.46 5.46
C ASN A 86 -5.35 -16.00 5.50
N PHE A 87 -6.15 -16.63 6.35
CA PHE A 87 -6.21 -18.10 6.48
C PHE A 87 -6.86 -18.79 5.28
N HIS A 88 -7.52 -18.09 4.37
CA HIS A 88 -7.97 -18.58 3.06
C HIS A 88 -6.90 -18.48 1.96
N ARG A 89 -5.71 -17.98 2.28
CA ARG A 89 -4.55 -17.81 1.41
C ARG A 89 -4.66 -16.76 0.31
N PHE A 90 -5.75 -16.01 0.22
CA PHE A 90 -5.84 -14.86 -0.68
C PHE A 90 -4.93 -13.74 -0.20
N LYS A 91 -4.25 -13.10 -1.14
CA LYS A 91 -3.25 -12.06 -0.86
C LYS A 91 -3.77 -10.67 -1.24
N LEU A 92 -3.42 -9.72 -0.42
CA LEU A 92 -3.72 -8.30 -0.64
C LEU A 92 -2.44 -7.47 -0.52
N GLY A 93 -2.42 -6.30 -1.17
CA GLY A 93 -1.44 -5.23 -0.98
C GLY A 93 -2.08 -4.06 -0.26
N PHE A 94 -1.34 -3.44 0.65
CA PHE A 94 -1.81 -2.29 1.41
C PHE A 94 -0.64 -1.49 1.96
N ASP A 95 -0.54 -0.21 1.61
CA ASP A 95 0.56 0.63 2.07
C ASP A 95 0.18 2.09 2.27
N ARG A 96 0.98 2.79 3.09
CA ARG A 96 0.88 4.22 3.37
C ARG A 96 2.25 4.82 3.68
N THR A 97 2.39 6.09 3.34
CA THR A 97 3.46 6.95 3.84
C THR A 97 2.92 7.85 4.94
N PHE A 98 3.62 7.93 6.06
CA PHE A 98 3.32 8.76 7.23
C PHE A 98 4.46 9.72 7.49
N TRP A 99 4.24 10.74 8.33
CA TRP A 99 5.25 11.65 8.87
C TRP A 99 5.15 11.75 10.38
N ILE A 100 6.29 11.85 11.06
CA ILE A 100 6.36 11.88 12.53
C ILE A 100 6.28 13.32 13.02
N GLY A 101 5.18 13.70 13.67
CA GLY A 101 4.96 15.00 14.30
C GLY A 101 4.75 16.14 13.31
N GLU A 102 5.51 16.19 12.26
CA GLU A 102 5.47 17.22 11.21
C GLU A 102 6.12 16.71 9.93
N MET A 103 5.95 17.44 8.86
CA MET A 103 6.69 17.24 7.62
C MET A 103 7.85 18.23 7.61
N ALA A 104 9.07 17.75 7.84
CA ALA A 104 10.24 18.63 7.98
C ALA A 104 10.58 19.38 6.70
N ASP A 105 10.32 18.77 5.54
CA ASP A 105 10.45 19.39 4.21
C ASP A 105 9.07 19.55 3.57
N PRO A 106 8.53 20.80 3.48
CA PRO A 106 7.22 21.04 2.88
C PRO A 106 7.11 20.65 1.40
N SER A 107 8.22 20.52 0.68
CA SER A 107 8.22 20.08 -0.72
C SER A 107 7.70 18.64 -0.86
N GLN A 108 7.85 17.84 0.17
CA GLN A 108 7.34 16.46 0.24
C GLN A 108 5.81 16.38 0.13
N ALA A 109 5.09 17.43 0.53
CA ALA A 109 3.64 17.51 0.36
C ALA A 109 3.24 17.41 -1.10
N LYS A 110 3.91 18.15 -1.99
CA LYS A 110 3.65 18.10 -3.43
C LYS A 110 3.91 16.70 -4.00
N VAL A 111 4.98 16.04 -3.59
CA VAL A 111 5.31 14.69 -4.04
C VAL A 111 4.23 13.71 -3.63
N TYR A 112 3.76 13.80 -2.38
CA TYR A 112 2.68 12.97 -1.87
C TYR A 112 1.35 13.24 -2.59
N GLU A 113 1.00 14.49 -2.80
CA GLU A 113 -0.24 14.88 -3.51
C GLU A 113 -0.27 14.36 -4.95
N VAL A 114 0.86 14.38 -5.66
CA VAL A 114 0.97 13.80 -7.00
C VAL A 114 0.82 12.27 -6.94
N ALA A 115 1.43 11.59 -5.97
CA ALA A 115 1.25 10.17 -5.77
C ALA A 115 -0.24 9.82 -5.48
N LEU A 116 -0.90 10.60 -4.63
CA LEU A 116 -2.33 10.42 -4.33
C LEU A 116 -3.22 10.67 -5.56
N ALA A 117 -2.95 11.73 -6.31
CA ALA A 117 -3.68 12.07 -7.54
C ALA A 117 -3.51 10.96 -8.60
N SER A 118 -2.29 10.42 -8.75
CA SER A 118 -2.03 9.35 -9.71
C SER A 118 -2.79 8.06 -9.39
N GLN A 119 -2.86 7.67 -8.10
CA GLN A 119 -3.71 6.53 -7.69
C GLN A 119 -5.19 6.82 -7.99
N LYS A 120 -5.66 8.02 -7.67
CA LYS A 120 -7.06 8.40 -7.91
C LYS A 120 -7.41 8.29 -9.39
N THR A 121 -6.59 8.83 -10.27
CA THR A 121 -6.81 8.78 -11.73
C THR A 121 -6.72 7.35 -12.27
N ALA A 122 -5.79 6.54 -11.77
CA ALA A 122 -5.75 5.11 -12.09
C ALA A 122 -7.06 4.40 -11.69
N LEU A 123 -7.60 4.71 -10.51
CA LEU A 123 -8.85 4.12 -10.03
C LEU A 123 -10.07 4.59 -10.84
N GLU A 124 -10.11 5.84 -11.28
CA GLU A 124 -11.17 6.35 -12.19
C GLU A 124 -11.17 5.60 -13.53
N ALA A 125 -9.99 5.15 -13.98
CA ALA A 125 -9.85 4.31 -15.17
C ALA A 125 -10.10 2.81 -14.89
N LEU A 126 -10.07 2.34 -13.65
CA LEU A 126 -10.18 0.93 -13.26
C LEU A 126 -11.64 0.46 -13.31
N ARG A 127 -12.02 -0.16 -14.40
CA ARG A 127 -13.39 -0.69 -14.62
C ARG A 127 -13.36 -1.87 -15.59
N PRO A 128 -14.41 -2.70 -15.65
CA PRO A 128 -14.47 -3.77 -16.64
C PRO A 128 -14.48 -3.21 -18.08
N GLY A 129 -13.92 -3.98 -19.01
CA GLY A 129 -13.88 -3.65 -20.42
C GLY A 129 -12.72 -2.77 -20.88
N VAL A 130 -11.95 -2.16 -19.97
CA VAL A 130 -10.74 -1.42 -20.33
C VAL A 130 -9.51 -2.35 -20.32
N THR A 131 -8.42 -1.94 -20.97
CA THR A 131 -7.16 -2.68 -20.91
C THR A 131 -6.35 -2.31 -19.67
N ALA A 132 -5.51 -3.23 -19.18
CA ALA A 132 -4.60 -2.97 -18.07
C ALA A 132 -3.64 -1.80 -18.37
N GLU A 133 -3.14 -1.70 -19.60
CA GLU A 133 -2.32 -0.58 -20.05
C GLU A 133 -3.04 0.77 -19.95
N SER A 134 -4.34 0.86 -20.24
CA SER A 134 -5.07 2.12 -20.20
C SER A 134 -5.16 2.69 -18.76
N VAL A 135 -5.26 1.82 -17.76
CA VAL A 135 -5.19 2.22 -16.33
C VAL A 135 -3.81 2.76 -15.99
N HIS A 136 -2.74 2.09 -16.47
CA HIS A 136 -1.37 2.55 -16.27
C HIS A 136 -1.11 3.89 -16.99
N ALA A 137 -1.63 4.07 -18.19
CA ALA A 137 -1.46 5.33 -18.95
C ALA A 137 -2.08 6.52 -18.20
N ALA A 138 -3.28 6.35 -17.65
CA ALA A 138 -3.94 7.38 -16.84
C ALA A 138 -3.13 7.75 -15.58
N TYR A 139 -2.55 6.76 -14.92
CA TYR A 139 -1.62 6.96 -13.80
C TYR A 139 -0.36 7.73 -14.20
N ALA A 140 0.28 7.30 -15.28
CA ALA A 140 1.56 7.85 -15.74
C ALA A 140 1.44 9.31 -16.18
N GLU A 141 0.32 9.66 -16.85
CA GLU A 141 0.04 11.02 -17.31
C GLU A 141 0.05 12.04 -16.16
N VAL A 142 -0.53 11.71 -15.02
CA VAL A 142 -0.57 12.59 -13.83
C VAL A 142 0.86 12.87 -13.32
N ILE A 143 1.68 11.84 -13.23
CA ILE A 143 3.04 11.96 -12.67
C ILE A 143 3.95 12.73 -13.64
N GLN A 144 3.88 12.41 -14.93
CA GLN A 144 4.63 13.12 -15.98
C GLN A 144 4.18 14.59 -16.11
N GLY A 145 2.87 14.84 -16.06
CA GLY A 145 2.33 16.20 -16.09
C GLY A 145 2.78 17.06 -14.90
N ALA A 146 3.12 16.44 -13.78
CA ALA A 146 3.71 17.11 -12.62
C ALA A 146 5.25 17.26 -12.69
N GLY A 147 5.89 16.74 -13.73
CA GLY A 147 7.34 16.82 -13.97
C GLY A 147 8.15 15.74 -13.25
N PHE A 148 7.53 14.62 -12.86
CA PHE A 148 8.21 13.51 -12.20
C PHE A 148 8.30 12.28 -13.10
N GLU A 149 9.22 11.38 -12.76
CA GLU A 149 9.27 10.04 -13.34
C GLU A 149 8.32 9.11 -12.60
N TYR A 150 7.69 8.19 -13.34
CA TYR A 150 6.77 7.20 -12.76
C TYR A 150 7.39 5.80 -12.74
N PRO A 151 7.04 4.96 -11.76
CA PRO A 151 7.40 3.55 -11.76
C PRO A 151 6.82 2.82 -12.99
N PHE A 152 7.52 1.78 -13.44
CA PHE A 152 7.09 0.98 -14.60
C PHE A 152 5.70 0.36 -14.44
N ARG A 153 5.19 0.29 -13.22
CA ARG A 153 3.91 -0.35 -12.87
C ARG A 153 3.17 0.46 -11.82
N CYS A 154 1.87 0.66 -11.99
CA CYS A 154 1.00 1.24 -10.97
C CYS A 154 0.15 0.21 -10.22
N GLY A 155 0.18 -1.07 -10.61
CA GLY A 155 -0.59 -2.10 -9.94
C GLY A 155 -0.44 -3.46 -10.59
N ARG A 156 -1.09 -4.45 -10.00
CA ARG A 156 -1.06 -5.84 -10.44
C ARG A 156 -2.27 -6.60 -9.92
N ALA A 157 -2.70 -7.60 -10.66
CA ALA A 157 -3.64 -8.57 -10.13
C ALA A 157 -3.02 -9.33 -8.95
N THR A 158 -3.86 -9.70 -7.99
CA THR A 158 -3.48 -10.42 -6.79
C THR A 158 -4.59 -11.38 -6.39
N GLY A 159 -4.24 -12.50 -5.79
CA GLY A 159 -5.18 -13.54 -5.38
C GLY A 159 -4.45 -14.64 -4.64
N PHE A 160 -4.30 -15.81 -5.22
CA PHE A 160 -3.46 -16.88 -4.67
C PHE A 160 -1.98 -16.54 -4.69
N SER A 161 -1.51 -15.86 -5.74
CA SER A 161 -0.20 -15.24 -5.76
C SER A 161 -0.32 -13.74 -5.46
N PHE A 162 0.77 -13.15 -4.97
CA PHE A 162 0.84 -11.71 -4.77
C PHE A 162 1.13 -10.96 -6.07
N LEU A 163 1.71 -11.65 -7.04
CA LEU A 163 1.97 -11.14 -8.38
C LEU A 163 1.27 -12.06 -9.38
N GLU A 164 0.11 -11.64 -9.85
CA GLU A 164 -0.65 -12.32 -10.89
C GLU A 164 -0.75 -11.43 -12.14
N ALA A 165 -1.14 -12.02 -13.26
CA ALA A 165 -1.54 -11.31 -14.46
C ALA A 165 -3.04 -10.97 -14.37
N PRO A 166 -3.47 -9.84 -14.97
CA PRO A 166 -2.65 -8.86 -15.66
C PRO A 166 -1.90 -7.92 -14.69
N GLN A 167 -0.88 -7.25 -15.23
CA GLN A 167 -0.22 -6.14 -14.54
C GLN A 167 -0.64 -4.81 -15.16
N LEU A 168 -0.79 -3.80 -14.34
CA LEU A 168 -1.10 -2.44 -14.80
C LEU A 168 0.20 -1.76 -15.24
N VAL A 169 0.63 -2.08 -16.46
CA VAL A 169 1.90 -1.66 -17.10
C VAL A 169 1.68 -1.34 -18.56
N THR A 170 2.60 -0.60 -19.17
CA THR A 170 2.64 -0.39 -20.60
C THR A 170 2.77 -1.74 -21.34
N GLY A 171 1.95 -1.95 -22.37
CA GLY A 171 1.96 -3.14 -23.21
C GLY A 171 1.08 -4.30 -22.71
N ASP A 172 0.50 -4.23 -21.52
CA ASP A 172 -0.46 -5.26 -21.07
C ASP A 172 -1.88 -4.93 -21.59
N MET A 173 -2.25 -5.55 -22.69
CA MET A 173 -3.51 -5.35 -23.39
C MET A 173 -4.66 -6.22 -22.84
N THR A 174 -4.45 -6.91 -21.73
CA THR A 174 -5.49 -7.73 -21.10
C THR A 174 -6.69 -6.87 -20.73
N VAL A 175 -7.85 -7.27 -21.18
CA VAL A 175 -9.13 -6.61 -20.86
C VAL A 175 -9.56 -6.99 -19.45
N LEU A 176 -9.79 -5.98 -18.62
CA LEU A 176 -10.20 -6.16 -17.24
C LEU A 176 -11.64 -6.68 -17.15
N GLN A 177 -11.90 -7.58 -16.21
CA GLN A 177 -13.19 -8.25 -16.05
C GLN A 177 -13.68 -8.18 -14.60
N PRO A 178 -15.00 -8.23 -14.36
CA PRO A 178 -15.56 -8.37 -13.03
C PRO A 178 -14.96 -9.56 -12.28
N GLY A 179 -14.75 -9.40 -10.97
CA GLY A 179 -14.16 -10.40 -10.10
C GLY A 179 -12.62 -10.37 -10.03
N MET A 180 -11.95 -9.68 -10.95
CA MET A 180 -10.50 -9.47 -10.84
C MET A 180 -10.17 -8.59 -9.63
N VAL A 181 -9.12 -8.95 -8.90
CA VAL A 181 -8.63 -8.20 -7.73
C VAL A 181 -7.27 -7.60 -8.05
N PHE A 182 -7.12 -6.32 -7.77
CA PHE A 182 -5.88 -5.57 -8.01
C PHE A 182 -5.38 -4.90 -6.73
N ALA A 183 -4.06 -4.91 -6.54
CA ALA A 183 -3.38 -3.92 -5.72
C ALA A 183 -2.99 -2.75 -6.65
N VAL A 184 -3.45 -1.54 -6.32
CA VAL A 184 -3.21 -0.31 -7.10
C VAL A 184 -2.50 0.70 -6.24
N ASP A 185 -1.34 1.14 -6.71
CA ASP A 185 -0.46 2.05 -6.00
C ASP A 185 -0.42 3.42 -6.71
N GLY A 186 -0.37 4.50 -5.93
CA GLY A 186 0.12 5.80 -6.36
C GLY A 186 1.52 5.97 -5.79
N SER A 187 2.55 6.19 -6.60
CA SER A 187 3.92 6.25 -6.13
C SER A 187 4.77 7.25 -6.92
N VAL A 188 5.46 8.11 -6.19
CA VAL A 188 6.46 9.05 -6.75
C VAL A 188 7.72 8.98 -5.89
N SER A 189 8.86 8.87 -6.56
CA SER A 189 10.18 8.90 -5.91
C SER A 189 10.98 10.09 -6.42
N VAL A 190 11.50 10.90 -5.52
CA VAL A 190 12.31 12.08 -5.82
C VAL A 190 13.41 12.18 -4.79
N ASP A 191 14.65 12.27 -5.24
CA ASP A 191 15.84 12.41 -4.38
C ASP A 191 15.86 11.39 -3.23
N THR A 192 15.55 11.84 -2.02
CA THR A 192 15.56 11.05 -0.80
C THR A 192 14.16 10.65 -0.31
N LEU A 193 13.10 10.95 -1.08
CA LEU A 193 11.73 10.64 -0.73
C LEU A 193 11.10 9.65 -1.71
N ARG A 194 10.43 8.63 -1.20
CA ARG A 194 9.39 7.88 -1.89
C ARG A 194 8.06 8.08 -1.16
N ALA A 195 7.13 8.76 -1.80
CA ALA A 195 5.74 8.83 -1.35
C ALA A 195 4.92 7.76 -2.06
N GLN A 196 4.22 6.92 -1.32
CA GLN A 196 3.41 5.85 -1.89
C GLN A 196 2.14 5.61 -1.08
N ILE A 197 1.06 5.37 -1.80
CA ILE A 197 -0.26 4.97 -1.29
C ILE A 197 -0.71 3.76 -2.10
N GLY A 198 -0.99 2.64 -1.44
CA GLY A 198 -1.47 1.43 -2.09
C GLY A 198 -2.68 0.84 -1.38
N ASP A 199 -3.64 0.37 -2.16
CA ASP A 199 -4.82 -0.34 -1.69
C ASP A 199 -5.17 -1.49 -2.63
N SER A 200 -5.96 -2.45 -2.11
CA SER A 200 -6.53 -3.53 -2.92
C SER A 200 -7.99 -3.27 -3.24
N PHE A 201 -8.38 -3.60 -4.46
CA PHE A 201 -9.71 -3.39 -5.02
C PHE A 201 -10.18 -4.63 -5.75
N ILE A 202 -11.49 -4.88 -5.73
CA ILE A 202 -12.14 -5.86 -6.61
C ILE A 202 -12.93 -5.12 -7.69
N ILE A 203 -12.82 -5.56 -8.94
CA ILE A 203 -13.63 -5.04 -10.05
C ILE A 203 -15.03 -5.62 -9.94
N THR A 204 -16.05 -4.76 -9.94
CA THR A 204 -17.47 -5.12 -9.97
C THR A 204 -18.00 -5.17 -11.42
N GLU A 205 -19.30 -5.34 -11.63
CA GLU A 205 -19.90 -5.39 -12.97
C GLU A 205 -19.76 -4.09 -13.76
N ASP A 206 -19.64 -2.95 -13.07
CA ASP A 206 -19.61 -1.60 -13.66
C ASP A 206 -18.52 -0.68 -13.11
N SER A 207 -17.87 -1.05 -11.99
CA SER A 207 -16.93 -0.20 -11.26
C SER A 207 -15.90 -1.03 -10.48
N PHE A 208 -15.54 -0.58 -9.27
CA PHE A 208 -14.69 -1.30 -8.32
C PHE A 208 -15.13 -1.06 -6.88
N GLU A 209 -14.73 -1.96 -5.98
CA GLU A 209 -14.90 -1.81 -4.53
C GLU A 209 -13.57 -1.94 -3.79
N PRO A 210 -13.31 -1.09 -2.78
CA PRO A 210 -12.09 -1.17 -1.99
C PRO A 210 -12.15 -2.32 -0.98
N LEU A 211 -11.15 -3.18 -0.98
CA LEU A 211 -10.95 -4.27 -0.01
C LEU A 211 -10.13 -3.82 1.21
N THR A 212 -9.32 -2.77 1.04
CA THR A 212 -8.56 -2.14 2.13
C THR A 212 -8.99 -0.70 2.30
N LYS A 213 -9.01 -0.22 3.56
CA LYS A 213 -9.49 1.13 3.89
C LYS A 213 -8.60 1.76 4.97
N HIS A 214 -8.05 2.91 4.68
CA HIS A 214 -7.34 3.76 5.64
C HIS A 214 -7.28 5.20 5.09
N PRO A 215 -7.26 6.23 5.95
CA PRO A 215 -7.13 7.61 5.50
C PRO A 215 -5.98 7.82 4.53
N LYS A 216 -6.15 8.74 3.59
CA LYS A 216 -5.18 9.11 2.57
C LYS A 216 -4.85 10.61 2.58
N GLU A 217 -5.67 11.41 3.26
CA GLU A 217 -5.45 12.85 3.34
C GLU A 217 -4.19 13.16 4.15
N ILE A 218 -3.34 14.02 3.63
CA ILE A 218 -2.02 14.33 4.20
C ILE A 218 -2.09 14.71 5.68
N LYS A 219 -3.12 15.48 6.08
CA LYS A 219 -3.36 15.89 7.48
C LYS A 219 -3.60 14.72 8.42
N GLN A 220 -4.04 13.59 7.92
CA GLN A 220 -4.33 12.38 8.70
C GLN A 220 -3.12 11.44 8.76
N LEU A 221 -2.07 11.73 7.99
CA LEU A 221 -0.85 10.94 7.88
C LEU A 221 0.34 11.56 8.62
N ILE A 222 0.18 12.78 9.11
CA ILE A 222 1.11 13.39 10.07
C ILE A 222 0.67 12.92 11.47
N LEU A 223 1.56 12.27 12.22
CA LEU A 223 1.31 11.54 13.46
C LEU A 223 1.82 12.27 14.68
#